data_dd5c500b351660a1f841198ace8f4e3c
#
_entry.id   dd5c500b351660a1f841198ace8f4e3c
#
_cell.length_a   1.000
_cell.length_b   1.000
_cell.length_c   1.000
_cell.angle_alpha   90.00
_cell.angle_beta   90.00
_cell.angle_gamma   90.00
#
_symmetry.space_group_name_H-M   'P 1'
#
loop_
_entity.id
_entity.type
_entity.pdbx_description
1 polymer ?
#
loop_
_entity_poly.entity_id
_entity_poly.type
_entity_poly.pdbx_seq_one_letter_code
_entity_poly.pdbx_strand_id
1 'polypeptide(L)'
;METAPEFLHEYDFLSERETGDCPSVLCPEDRIVEFATELRDEHGYDMLVDLTAVDWDQESPRFMVVCHFLSSKKHVYLRVAVNCPED
;
A
#
# COMPACT_ATOMS: atom_id res chain seq x y z
N MET A 1 -18.23 1.87 0.08
CA MET A 1 -16.82 2.29 0.27
C MET A 1 -16.30 1.72 1.57
N GLU A 2 -15.15 1.09 1.55
CA GLU A 2 -14.55 0.55 2.76
C GLU A 2 -13.92 1.63 3.60
N THR A 3 -14.02 1.47 4.91
CA THR A 3 -13.35 2.36 5.85
C THR A 3 -11.91 1.87 6.04
N ALA A 4 -10.96 2.79 6.09
CA ALA A 4 -9.56 2.42 6.32
C ALA A 4 -9.43 1.76 7.70
N PRO A 5 -8.67 0.65 7.79
CA PRO A 5 -8.46 -0.02 9.06
C PRO A 5 -7.76 0.88 10.08
N GLU A 6 -8.14 0.78 11.33
CA GLU A 6 -7.56 1.61 12.37
C GLU A 6 -6.08 1.30 12.64
N PHE A 7 -5.65 0.07 12.40
CA PHE A 7 -4.24 -0.28 12.64
C PHE A 7 -3.26 0.56 11.82
N LEU A 8 -3.72 1.14 10.71
CA LEU A 8 -2.86 2.00 9.88
C LEU A 8 -2.33 3.21 10.65
N HIS A 9 -3.06 3.65 11.66
CA HIS A 9 -2.63 4.79 12.48
C HIS A 9 -1.46 4.46 13.40
N GLU A 10 -1.13 3.18 13.54
CA GLU A 10 0.03 2.75 14.34
C GLU A 10 1.34 2.95 13.59
N TYR A 11 1.27 3.23 12.30
CA TYR A 11 2.46 3.42 11.46
C TYR A 11 2.59 4.89 11.08
N ASP A 12 3.49 5.59 11.73
CA ASP A 12 3.66 7.02 11.53
C ASP A 12 4.31 7.36 10.20
N PHE A 13 4.90 6.38 9.51
CA PHE A 13 5.53 6.62 8.20
C PHE A 13 4.55 6.49 7.02
N LEU A 14 3.31 6.08 7.27
CA LEU A 14 2.31 5.96 6.19
C LEU A 14 1.57 7.27 5.99
N SER A 15 1.20 7.53 4.72
CA SER A 15 0.33 8.65 4.37
C SER A 15 -0.92 8.11 3.69
N GLU A 16 -2.07 8.65 4.02
CA GLU A 16 -3.31 8.23 3.39
C GLU A 16 -3.42 8.77 1.98
N ARG A 17 -4.05 7.99 1.11
CA ARG A 17 -4.35 8.40 -0.26
C ARG A 17 -5.84 8.27 -0.51
N GLU A 18 -6.42 9.24 -1.19
CA GLU A 18 -7.83 9.18 -1.56
C GLU A 18 -7.96 8.58 -2.95
N THR A 19 -8.53 7.40 -3.03
CA THR A 19 -8.72 6.72 -4.31
C THR A 19 -10.19 6.41 -4.60
N GLY A 20 -11.05 6.44 -3.58
CA GLY A 20 -12.49 6.29 -3.76
C GLY A 20 -12.99 4.86 -3.83
N ASP A 21 -12.13 3.87 -4.06
CA ASP A 21 -12.58 2.48 -4.21
C ASP A 21 -12.17 1.57 -3.07
N CYS A 22 -10.99 1.74 -2.51
CA CYS A 22 -10.55 0.96 -1.36
C CYS A 22 -9.56 1.76 -0.54
N PRO A 23 -9.32 1.38 0.72
CA PRO A 23 -8.30 2.05 1.52
C PRO A 23 -6.96 2.01 0.82
N SER A 24 -6.26 3.13 0.80
CA SER A 24 -4.98 3.25 0.12
C SER A 24 -4.03 4.10 0.95
N VAL A 25 -2.78 3.65 1.04
CA VAL A 25 -1.73 4.38 1.75
C VAL A 25 -0.49 4.49 0.88
N LEU A 26 0.31 5.51 1.15
CA LEU A 26 1.63 5.69 0.57
C LEU A 26 2.66 5.26 1.61
N CYS A 27 3.54 4.34 1.23
CA CYS A 27 4.56 3.80 2.12
C CYS A 27 5.94 4.18 1.61
N PRO A 28 6.86 4.63 2.48
CA PRO A 28 8.23 4.87 2.05
C PRO A 28 8.90 3.61 1.53
N GLU A 29 9.74 3.77 0.53
CA GLU A 29 10.39 2.63 -0.13
C GLU A 29 11.27 1.81 0.83
N ASP A 30 11.88 2.45 1.81
CA ASP A 30 12.73 1.75 2.78
C ASP A 30 11.93 1.04 3.89
N ARG A 31 10.61 1.20 3.90
CA ARG A 31 9.75 0.57 4.90
C ARG A 31 8.80 -0.49 4.32
N ILE A 32 8.82 -0.68 2.99
CA ILE A 32 7.78 -1.51 2.35
C ILE A 32 7.90 -2.99 2.76
N VAL A 33 9.11 -3.51 2.87
CA VAL A 33 9.28 -4.93 3.24
C VAL A 33 8.80 -5.16 4.67
N GLU A 34 9.17 -4.27 5.57
CA GLU A 34 8.74 -4.32 6.97
C GLU A 34 7.20 -4.26 7.06
N PHE A 35 6.61 -3.28 6.37
CA PHE A 35 5.16 -3.09 6.40
C PHE A 35 4.42 -4.27 5.78
N ALA A 36 4.88 -4.77 4.64
CA ALA A 36 4.24 -5.90 3.98
C ALA A 36 4.32 -7.17 4.85
N THR A 37 5.45 -7.37 5.52
CA THR A 37 5.61 -8.50 6.42
C THR A 37 4.61 -8.43 7.57
N GLU A 38 4.44 -7.25 8.16
CA GLU A 38 3.50 -7.08 9.25
C GLU A 38 2.04 -7.18 8.78
N LEU A 39 1.73 -6.70 7.57
CA LEU A 39 0.40 -6.89 7.01
C LEU A 39 0.03 -8.36 6.96
N ARG A 40 0.97 -9.20 6.55
CA ARG A 40 0.74 -10.64 6.48
C ARG A 40 0.67 -11.26 7.88
N ASP A 41 1.65 -10.98 8.73
CA ASP A 41 1.83 -11.69 9.98
C ASP A 41 0.95 -11.16 11.11
N GLU A 42 0.66 -9.86 11.12
CA GLU A 42 -0.06 -9.22 12.22
C GLU A 42 -1.50 -8.86 11.86
N HIS A 43 -1.77 -8.59 10.60
CA HIS A 43 -3.07 -8.04 10.20
C HIS A 43 -3.85 -8.93 9.23
N GLY A 44 -3.29 -10.07 8.86
CA GLY A 44 -4.02 -11.06 8.08
C GLY A 44 -4.14 -10.80 6.59
N TYR A 45 -3.36 -9.89 6.03
CA TYR A 45 -3.33 -9.65 4.58
C TYR A 45 -2.40 -10.67 3.95
N ASP A 46 -2.94 -11.84 3.72
CA ASP A 46 -2.19 -13.04 3.35
C ASP A 46 -1.93 -13.18 1.85
N MET A 47 -2.50 -12.31 1.02
CA MET A 47 -2.35 -12.40 -0.43
C MET A 47 -1.96 -11.06 -1.04
N LEU A 48 -0.97 -11.09 -1.92
CA LEU A 48 -0.69 -9.98 -2.83
C LEU A 48 -1.35 -10.35 -4.16
N VAL A 49 -2.44 -9.68 -4.49
CA VAL A 49 -3.25 -10.08 -5.64
C VAL A 49 -2.90 -9.31 -6.91
N ASP A 50 -2.20 -8.19 -6.78
CA ASP A 50 -1.81 -7.42 -7.95
C ASP A 50 -0.62 -6.53 -7.63
N LEU A 51 0.24 -6.33 -8.62
CA LEU A 51 1.41 -5.46 -8.50
C LEU A 51 1.54 -4.69 -9.81
N THR A 52 1.39 -3.38 -9.75
CA THR A 52 1.41 -2.52 -10.93
C THR A 52 2.43 -1.42 -10.76
N ALA A 53 3.21 -1.16 -11.79
CA ALA A 53 4.13 -0.04 -11.81
C ALA A 53 3.53 1.09 -12.65
N VAL A 54 3.59 2.31 -12.14
CA VAL A 54 3.09 3.49 -12.83
C VAL A 54 4.26 4.41 -13.11
N ASP A 55 4.37 4.85 -14.37
CA ASP A 55 5.40 5.79 -14.80
C ASP A 55 4.73 7.15 -14.98
N TRP A 56 5.07 8.10 -14.10
CA TRP A 56 4.53 9.46 -14.17
C TRP A 56 5.25 10.34 -15.17
N ASP A 57 6.22 9.76 -15.87
CA ASP A 57 7.01 10.41 -16.93
C ASP A 57 7.80 11.60 -16.39
N GLN A 58 7.36 12.82 -16.58
CA GLN A 58 8.16 13.99 -16.21
C GLN A 58 7.97 14.49 -14.79
N GLU A 59 7.17 13.79 -14.00
CA GLU A 59 6.94 14.18 -12.62
C GLU A 59 7.96 13.53 -11.67
N SER A 60 8.12 14.12 -10.50
CA SER A 60 9.02 13.60 -9.49
C SER A 60 8.24 13.31 -8.20
N PRO A 61 8.30 12.09 -7.65
CA PRO A 61 9.06 10.94 -8.17
C PRO A 61 8.42 10.39 -9.44
N ARG A 62 9.24 9.85 -10.33
CA ARG A 62 8.75 9.40 -11.63
C ARG A 62 7.96 8.10 -11.56
N PHE A 63 8.44 7.15 -10.78
CA PHE A 63 7.82 5.82 -10.73
C PHE A 63 7.08 5.59 -9.42
N MET A 64 5.96 4.88 -9.54
CA MET A 64 5.20 4.46 -8.39
C MET A 64 4.85 2.99 -8.57
N VAL A 65 5.09 2.18 -7.53
CA VAL A 65 4.67 0.78 -7.52
C VAL A 65 3.44 0.70 -6.64
N VAL A 66 2.38 0.09 -7.15
CA VAL A 66 1.12 -0.06 -6.43
C VAL A 66 0.89 -1.53 -6.16
N CYS A 67 0.76 -1.88 -4.89
CA CYS A 67 0.51 -3.25 -4.45
C CYS A 67 -0.91 -3.36 -3.92
N HIS A 68 -1.64 -4.39 -4.35
CA HIS A 68 -2.98 -4.67 -3.83
C HIS A 68 -2.90 -5.90 -2.95
N PHE A 69 -3.15 -5.71 -1.66
CA PHE A 69 -3.17 -6.80 -0.69
C PHE A 69 -4.60 -7.18 -0.36
N LEU A 70 -4.83 -8.46 -0.14
CA LEU A 70 -6.13 -9.00 0.23
C LEU A 70 -6.02 -9.81 1.51
N SER A 71 -6.95 -9.57 2.43
CA SER A 71 -7.17 -10.49 3.52
C SER A 71 -8.25 -11.47 3.09
N SER A 72 -7.85 -12.71 2.78
CA SER A 72 -8.80 -13.71 2.30
C SER A 72 -9.84 -14.06 3.34
N LYS A 73 -9.48 -13.99 4.60
CA LYS A 73 -10.38 -14.30 5.70
C LYS A 73 -11.43 -13.22 5.92
N LYS A 74 -11.01 -11.95 5.84
CA LYS A 74 -11.92 -10.81 6.08
C LYS A 74 -12.55 -10.29 4.80
N HIS A 75 -12.06 -10.70 3.64
CA HIS A 75 -12.53 -10.23 2.33
C HIS A 75 -12.40 -8.72 2.16
N VAL A 76 -11.28 -8.17 2.61
CA VAL A 76 -11.00 -6.74 2.48
C VAL A 76 -9.68 -6.54 1.76
N TYR A 77 -9.58 -5.41 1.05
CA TYR A 77 -8.39 -5.05 0.29
C TYR A 77 -7.70 -3.85 0.91
N LEU A 78 -6.38 -3.79 0.71
CA LEU A 78 -5.61 -2.60 1.04
C LEU A 78 -4.65 -2.34 -0.12
N ARG A 79 -4.65 -1.12 -0.61
CA ARG A 79 -3.73 -0.69 -1.66
C ARG A 79 -2.57 0.05 -1.03
N VAL A 80 -1.35 -0.37 -1.34
CA VAL A 80 -0.14 0.26 -0.83
C VAL A 80 0.68 0.77 -2.01
N ALA A 81 0.93 2.06 -2.05
CA ALA A 81 1.73 2.67 -3.10
C ALA A 81 3.10 3.05 -2.56
N VAL A 82 4.12 2.88 -3.38
CA VAL A 82 5.49 3.21 -3.04
C VAL A 82 6.08 4.06 -4.15
N ASN A 83 6.55 5.25 -3.82
CA ASN A 83 7.25 6.09 -4.77
C ASN A 83 8.69 5.61 -4.92
N CYS A 84 9.13 5.43 -6.15
CA CYS A 84 10.47 4.96 -6.44
C CYS A 84 11.24 6.03 -7.21
N PRO A 85 12.44 6.40 -6.75
CA PRO A 85 13.25 7.37 -7.48
C PRO A 85 13.69 6.82 -8.83
N GLU A 86 14.00 7.72 -9.74
CA GLU A 86 14.34 7.36 -11.10
C GLU A 86 15.68 6.62 -11.21
N ASP A 87 16.63 6.94 -10.36
CA ASP A 87 17.97 6.30 -10.42
C ASP A 87 18.10 5.12 -9.44
#